data_2213efa0bf8a7e3e4d5693acb147b089
#
_entry.id   2213efa0bf8a7e3e4d5693acb147b089
#
_cell.length_a   1.000
_cell.length_b   1.000
_cell.length_c   1.000
_cell.angle_alpha   90.00
_cell.angle_beta   90.00
_cell.angle_gamma   90.00
#
_symmetry.space_group_name_H-M   'P 1'
#
loop_
_entity.id
_entity.type
_entity.pdbx_description
1 polymer ?
#
loop_
_entity_poly.entity_id
_entity_poly.type
_entity_poly.pdbx_seq_one_letter_code
_entity_poly.pdbx_strand_id
1 'polypeptide(L)'
;MPLNWQKEAINDLRCHEKRKAAMESLADEIRELRSRTYGSSAPAADAVPVQGGTSTAEGRWIAAIDELERKKEAYRITKRQVEAVERGLAALDEQQREILDSFFINRVQGHVSALAEKYHVEQSRVYQMKDQAVRNFTLARYGVAEI
;
A
#
# COMPACT_ATOMS: atom_id res chain seq x y z
N MET A 1 -18.76 18.67 0.94
CA MET A 1 -19.14 17.36 0.41
C MET A 1 -18.91 16.32 1.46
N PRO A 2 -19.94 15.56 1.83
CA PRO A 2 -19.68 14.44 2.75
C PRO A 2 -18.80 13.40 2.08
N LEU A 3 -17.92 12.82 2.86
CA LEU A 3 -17.00 11.79 2.39
C LEU A 3 -17.77 10.49 2.17
N ASN A 4 -17.58 9.90 1.00
CA ASN A 4 -18.19 8.60 0.70
C ASN A 4 -17.24 7.48 1.17
N TRP A 5 -17.50 6.94 2.34
CA TRP A 5 -16.65 5.95 2.97
C TRP A 5 -16.53 4.66 2.16
N GLN A 6 -17.62 4.23 1.50
CA GLN A 6 -17.55 3.03 0.67
C GLN A 6 -16.68 3.23 -0.56
N LYS A 7 -16.73 4.41 -1.15
CA LYS A 7 -15.86 4.75 -2.29
C LYS A 7 -14.39 4.75 -1.86
N GLU A 8 -14.11 5.30 -0.68
CA GLU A 8 -12.75 5.30 -0.13
C GLU A 8 -12.28 3.86 0.14
N ALA A 9 -13.15 3.03 0.70
CA ALA A 9 -12.84 1.62 0.96
C ALA A 9 -12.54 0.86 -0.33
N ILE A 10 -13.33 1.06 -1.36
CA ILE A 10 -13.11 0.44 -2.66
C ILE A 10 -11.77 0.90 -3.25
N ASN A 11 -11.46 2.18 -3.13
CA ASN A 11 -10.18 2.71 -3.60
C ASN A 11 -9.01 2.06 -2.85
N ASP A 12 -9.13 1.88 -1.55
CA ASP A 12 -8.11 1.19 -0.75
C ASP A 12 -7.88 -0.24 -1.24
N LEU A 13 -8.96 -0.95 -1.56
CA LEU A 13 -8.86 -2.32 -2.09
C LEU A 13 -8.18 -2.33 -3.46
N ARG A 14 -8.55 -1.41 -4.34
CA ARG A 14 -7.96 -1.31 -5.68
C ARG A 14 -6.49 -0.96 -5.66
N CYS A 15 -6.06 -0.18 -4.68
CA CYS A 15 -4.66 0.25 -4.55
C CYS A 15 -3.81 -0.73 -3.74
N HIS A 16 -4.42 -1.72 -3.12
CA HIS A 16 -3.74 -2.59 -2.16
C HIS A 16 -2.49 -3.27 -2.72
N GLU A 17 -2.60 -3.94 -3.86
CA GLU A 17 -1.46 -4.64 -4.47
C GLU A 17 -0.36 -3.67 -4.91
N LYS A 18 -0.74 -2.51 -5.44
CA LYS A 18 0.23 -1.48 -5.81
C LYS A 18 0.98 -0.94 -4.60
N ARG A 19 0.28 -0.76 -3.49
CA ARG A 19 0.89 -0.32 -2.24
C ARG A 19 1.85 -1.36 -1.68
N LYS A 20 1.49 -2.64 -1.76
CA LYS A 20 2.39 -3.73 -1.35
C LYS A 20 3.66 -3.74 -2.19
N ALA A 21 3.52 -3.60 -3.51
CA ALA A 21 4.66 -3.51 -4.41
C ALA A 21 5.53 -2.29 -4.10
N ALA A 22 4.90 -1.16 -3.81
CA ALA A 22 5.61 0.05 -3.42
C ALA A 22 6.41 -0.14 -2.13
N MET A 23 5.86 -0.88 -1.16
CA MET A 23 6.58 -1.19 0.08
C MET A 23 7.87 -1.96 -0.20
N GLU A 24 7.81 -2.95 -1.09
CA GLU A 24 8.99 -3.73 -1.45
C GLU A 24 10.06 -2.84 -2.10
N SER A 25 9.63 -2.02 -3.06
CA SER A 25 10.54 -1.09 -3.73
C SER A 25 11.15 -0.09 -2.77
N LEU A 26 10.33 0.49 -1.88
CA LEU A 26 10.81 1.45 -0.89
C LEU A 26 11.77 0.79 0.10
N ALA A 27 11.49 -0.44 0.52
CA ALA A 27 12.39 -1.17 1.41
C ALA A 27 13.76 -1.39 0.77
N ASP A 28 13.79 -1.76 -0.51
CA ASP A 28 15.02 -1.94 -1.26
C ASP A 28 15.78 -0.62 -1.43
N GLU A 29 15.07 0.44 -1.78
CA GLU A 29 15.66 1.76 -1.94
C GLU A 29 16.24 2.30 -0.63
N ILE A 30 15.52 2.09 0.48
CA ILE A 30 15.98 2.48 1.81
C ILE A 30 17.26 1.73 2.16
N ARG A 31 17.29 0.44 1.90
CA ARG A 31 18.47 -0.41 2.17
C ARG A 31 19.69 0.08 1.39
N GLU A 32 19.48 0.38 0.12
CA GLU A 32 20.53 0.88 -0.75
C GLU A 32 21.03 2.26 -0.31
N LEU A 33 20.12 3.18 -0.02
CA LEU A 33 20.47 4.51 0.45
C LEU A 33 21.19 4.47 1.79
N ARG A 34 20.73 3.60 2.70
CA ARG A 34 21.37 3.43 4.01
C ARG A 34 22.80 2.91 3.83
N SER A 35 22.99 1.96 2.94
CA SER A 35 24.32 1.42 2.65
C SER A 35 25.26 2.49 2.09
N ARG A 36 24.76 3.31 1.16
CA ARG A 36 25.57 4.40 0.59
C ARG A 36 25.86 5.52 1.58
N THR A 37 24.92 5.78 2.50
CA THR A 37 25.07 6.87 3.46
C THR A 37 25.91 6.48 4.66
N TYR A 38 25.71 5.27 5.17
CA TYR A 38 26.35 4.82 6.43
C TYR A 38 27.24 3.60 6.28
N GLY A 39 27.42 3.10 5.05
CA GLY A 39 28.26 1.94 4.81
C GLY A 39 29.74 2.28 4.78
N SER A 40 30.56 1.24 4.52
CA SER A 40 32.01 1.37 4.44
C SER A 40 32.50 2.31 3.34
N SER A 41 31.64 2.61 2.40
CA SER A 41 31.86 3.58 1.34
C SER A 41 31.37 4.97 1.71
N ALA A 42 30.97 5.18 2.97
CA ALA A 42 30.65 6.52 3.43
C ALA A 42 31.78 7.45 3.00
N PRO A 43 31.49 8.65 2.49
CA PRO A 43 32.50 9.59 2.08
C PRO A 43 33.25 10.01 3.32
N ALA A 44 33.84 9.05 3.92
CA ALA A 44 34.63 9.28 5.06
C ALA A 44 35.63 10.32 4.74
N ALA A 45 36.15 10.77 5.72
CA ALA A 45 37.31 11.55 5.87
C ALA A 45 38.41 11.39 4.79
N ASP A 46 38.29 10.45 3.92
CA ASP A 46 39.26 10.18 2.86
C ASP A 46 39.03 10.98 1.60
N ALA A 47 37.92 11.66 1.51
CA ALA A 47 37.69 12.55 0.40
C ALA A 47 38.65 13.72 0.57
N VAL A 48 39.65 13.76 -0.25
CA VAL A 48 40.57 14.89 -0.28
C VAL A 48 39.72 16.13 -0.51
N PRO A 49 39.78 17.09 0.41
CA PRO A 49 39.00 18.30 0.24
C PRO A 49 39.54 19.07 -0.95
N VAL A 50 38.82 18.95 -2.06
CA VAL A 50 39.08 19.81 -3.19
C VAL A 50 38.53 21.18 -2.83
N GLN A 51 39.26 22.19 -3.16
CA GLN A 51 38.87 23.55 -2.86
C GLN A 51 37.45 23.82 -3.41
N GLY A 52 36.51 24.16 -2.55
CA GLY A 52 35.11 24.30 -2.91
C GLY A 52 34.35 22.97 -2.92
N GLY A 53 35.06 21.85 -2.82
CA GLY A 53 34.43 20.52 -2.85
C GLY A 53 33.90 20.09 -1.49
N THR A 54 34.36 20.69 -0.42
CA THR A 54 33.92 20.32 0.94
C THR A 54 32.45 20.57 1.12
N SER A 55 31.94 21.74 0.73
CA SER A 55 30.53 22.05 0.84
C SER A 55 29.70 21.23 -0.12
N THR A 56 30.25 20.84 -1.27
CA THR A 56 29.56 19.98 -2.24
C THR A 56 29.41 18.55 -1.73
N ALA A 57 30.47 17.99 -1.15
CA ALA A 57 30.46 16.65 -0.58
C ALA A 57 29.51 16.59 0.62
N GLU A 58 29.59 17.57 1.48
CA GLU A 58 28.71 17.72 2.64
C GLU A 58 27.27 17.90 2.19
N GLY A 59 27.05 18.72 1.17
CA GLY A 59 25.74 18.94 0.59
C GLY A 59 25.13 17.67 0.02
N ARG A 60 25.94 16.83 -0.64
CA ARG A 60 25.49 15.53 -1.17
C ARG A 60 25.10 14.58 -0.05
N TRP A 61 25.87 14.57 1.02
CA TRP A 61 25.61 13.71 2.16
C TRP A 61 24.31 14.11 2.86
N ILE A 62 24.11 15.42 3.06
CA ILE A 62 22.87 15.96 3.63
C ILE A 62 21.68 15.62 2.73
N ALA A 63 21.84 15.77 1.42
CA ALA A 63 20.79 15.44 0.47
C ALA A 63 20.45 13.94 0.52
N ALA A 64 21.46 13.08 0.69
CA ALA A 64 21.25 11.64 0.81
C ALA A 64 20.48 11.30 2.09
N ILE A 65 20.81 11.96 3.20
CA ILE A 65 20.08 11.78 4.45
C ILE A 65 18.63 12.23 4.30
N ASP A 66 18.40 13.37 3.67
CA ASP A 66 17.05 13.89 3.43
C ASP A 66 16.25 12.94 2.56
N GLU A 67 16.86 12.40 1.51
CA GLU A 67 16.19 11.43 0.65
C GLU A 67 15.84 10.16 1.43
N LEU A 68 16.75 9.68 2.25
CA LEU A 68 16.53 8.52 3.09
C LEU A 68 15.33 8.75 4.03
N GLU A 69 15.26 9.91 4.66
CA GLU A 69 14.15 10.24 5.56
C GLU A 69 12.81 10.33 4.81
N ARG A 70 12.81 10.90 3.60
CA ARG A 70 11.61 10.94 2.76
C ARG A 70 11.14 9.53 2.38
N LYS A 71 12.07 8.66 2.02
CA LYS A 71 11.74 7.27 1.67
C LYS A 71 11.20 6.50 2.87
N LYS A 72 11.79 6.69 4.03
CA LYS A 72 11.31 6.09 5.28
C LYS A 72 9.90 6.54 5.60
N GLU A 73 9.61 7.83 5.43
CA GLU A 73 8.28 8.37 5.69
C GLU A 73 7.25 7.79 4.71
N ALA A 74 7.60 7.73 3.42
CA ALA A 74 6.74 7.12 2.41
C ALA A 74 6.46 5.65 2.75
N TYR A 75 7.47 4.92 3.19
CA TYR A 75 7.32 3.53 3.62
C TYR A 75 6.36 3.41 4.80
N ARG A 76 6.52 4.25 5.83
CA ARG A 76 5.64 4.23 7.00
C ARG A 76 4.19 4.49 6.64
N ILE A 77 3.94 5.47 5.78
CA ILE A 77 2.59 5.81 5.35
C ILE A 77 1.97 4.64 4.57
N THR A 78 2.71 4.11 3.61
CA THR A 78 2.23 3.00 2.78
C THR A 78 1.98 1.75 3.60
N LYS A 79 2.89 1.42 4.51
CA LYS A 79 2.75 0.28 5.41
C LYS A 79 1.50 0.39 6.26
N ARG A 80 1.24 1.58 6.79
CA ARG A 80 0.04 1.84 7.61
C ARG A 80 -1.24 1.57 6.83
N GLN A 81 -1.26 2.00 5.56
CA GLN A 81 -2.41 1.78 4.69
C GLN A 81 -2.60 0.30 4.34
N VAL A 82 -1.51 -0.40 4.04
CA VAL A 82 -1.54 -1.84 3.74
C VAL A 82 -2.04 -2.62 4.96
N GLU A 83 -1.49 -2.35 6.13
CA GLU A 83 -1.91 -3.03 7.36
C GLU A 83 -3.36 -2.75 7.71
N ALA A 84 -3.83 -1.53 7.47
CA ALA A 84 -5.22 -1.17 7.72
C ALA A 84 -6.19 -1.97 6.83
N VAL A 85 -5.85 -2.14 5.56
CA VAL A 85 -6.64 -2.97 4.64
C VAL A 85 -6.62 -4.43 5.10
N GLU A 86 -5.45 -4.94 5.46
CA GLU A 86 -5.32 -6.33 5.92
C GLU A 86 -6.13 -6.59 7.19
N ARG A 87 -6.13 -5.65 8.13
CA ARG A 87 -6.96 -5.76 9.33
C ARG A 87 -8.45 -5.74 8.99
N GLY A 88 -8.86 -4.87 8.07
CA GLY A 88 -10.24 -4.82 7.62
C GLY A 88 -10.68 -6.12 6.96
N LEU A 89 -9.84 -6.68 6.11
CA LEU A 89 -10.11 -7.96 5.46
C LEU A 89 -10.16 -9.12 6.47
N ALA A 90 -9.27 -9.09 7.46
CA ALA A 90 -9.22 -10.14 8.50
C ALA A 90 -10.51 -10.19 9.33
N ALA A 91 -11.24 -9.08 9.42
CA ALA A 91 -12.50 -9.03 10.15
C ALA A 91 -13.67 -9.67 9.37
N LEU A 92 -13.46 -9.98 8.09
CA LEU A 92 -14.49 -10.57 7.23
C LEU A 92 -14.35 -12.10 7.20
N ASP A 93 -15.43 -12.77 6.76
CA ASP A 93 -15.34 -14.22 6.53
C ASP A 93 -14.60 -14.49 5.21
N GLU A 94 -14.28 -15.76 5.00
CA GLU A 94 -13.51 -16.18 3.82
C GLU A 94 -14.24 -15.86 2.51
N GLN A 95 -15.55 -16.07 2.47
CA GLN A 95 -16.36 -15.78 1.29
C GLN A 95 -16.32 -14.31 0.93
N GLN A 96 -16.46 -13.43 1.91
CA GLN A 96 -16.42 -11.99 1.68
C GLN A 96 -15.05 -11.54 1.21
N ARG A 97 -13.98 -12.07 1.81
CA ARG A 97 -12.61 -11.77 1.36
C ARG A 97 -12.38 -12.18 -0.09
N GLU A 98 -12.85 -13.36 -0.46
CA GLU A 98 -12.71 -13.86 -1.83
C GLU A 98 -13.47 -12.98 -2.82
N ILE A 99 -14.67 -12.57 -2.47
CA ILE A 99 -15.47 -11.69 -3.33
C ILE A 99 -14.77 -10.35 -3.53
N LEU A 100 -14.27 -9.74 -2.47
CA LEU A 100 -13.55 -8.48 -2.57
C LEU A 100 -12.25 -8.62 -3.34
N ASP A 101 -11.57 -9.73 -3.18
CA ASP A 101 -10.36 -10.02 -3.96
C ASP A 101 -10.67 -10.08 -5.45
N SER A 102 -11.70 -10.82 -5.82
CA SER A 102 -12.08 -11.01 -7.22
C SER A 102 -12.61 -9.73 -7.87
N PHE A 103 -13.28 -8.88 -7.12
CA PHE A 103 -13.86 -7.64 -7.66
C PHE A 103 -12.87 -6.49 -7.69
N PHE A 104 -12.02 -6.36 -6.69
CA PHE A 104 -11.25 -5.13 -6.49
C PHE A 104 -9.75 -5.32 -6.36
N ILE A 105 -9.28 -6.33 -5.65
CA ILE A 105 -7.85 -6.50 -5.37
C ILE A 105 -7.13 -7.13 -6.55
N ASN A 106 -7.53 -8.34 -6.93
CA ASN A 106 -6.98 -9.09 -8.05
C ASN A 106 -8.09 -9.36 -9.06
N ARG A 107 -8.59 -8.33 -9.67
CA ARG A 107 -9.72 -8.44 -10.57
C ARG A 107 -9.39 -9.31 -11.78
N VAL A 108 -10.17 -10.37 -11.94
CA VAL A 108 -10.02 -11.32 -13.05
C VAL A 108 -11.26 -11.21 -13.93
N GLN A 109 -11.04 -11.28 -15.25
CA GLN A 109 -12.16 -11.27 -16.18
C GLN A 109 -13.03 -12.50 -15.95
N GLY A 110 -14.35 -12.31 -15.98
CA GLY A 110 -15.30 -13.41 -15.76
C GLY A 110 -15.49 -13.78 -14.29
N HIS A 111 -15.02 -12.94 -13.36
CA HIS A 111 -15.12 -13.21 -11.93
C HIS A 111 -16.57 -13.39 -11.44
N VAL A 112 -17.51 -12.64 -11.99
CA VAL A 112 -18.91 -12.74 -11.57
C VAL A 112 -19.47 -14.13 -11.88
N SER A 113 -19.27 -14.63 -13.09
CA SER A 113 -19.71 -15.97 -13.51
C SER A 113 -19.04 -17.04 -12.67
N ALA A 114 -17.75 -16.90 -12.42
CA ALA A 114 -16.99 -17.87 -11.62
C ALA A 114 -17.49 -17.92 -10.18
N LEU A 115 -17.77 -16.78 -9.57
CA LEU A 115 -18.30 -16.71 -8.21
C LEU A 115 -19.73 -17.27 -8.14
N ALA A 116 -20.57 -16.97 -9.14
CA ALA A 116 -21.92 -17.50 -9.21
C ALA A 116 -21.90 -19.02 -9.25
N GLU A 117 -21.02 -19.60 -10.04
CA GLU A 117 -20.86 -21.05 -10.15
C GLU A 117 -20.33 -21.64 -8.84
N LYS A 118 -19.31 -21.02 -8.27
CA LYS A 118 -18.68 -21.52 -7.03
C LYS A 118 -19.67 -21.58 -5.87
N TYR A 119 -20.50 -20.53 -5.72
CA TYR A 119 -21.41 -20.43 -4.59
C TYR A 119 -22.85 -20.86 -4.92
N HIS A 120 -23.05 -21.37 -6.14
CA HIS A 120 -24.37 -21.87 -6.59
C HIS A 120 -25.47 -20.83 -6.45
N VAL A 121 -25.19 -19.62 -6.91
CA VAL A 121 -26.14 -18.49 -6.88
C VAL A 121 -26.21 -17.83 -8.24
N GLU A 122 -27.22 -17.01 -8.45
CA GLU A 122 -27.33 -16.21 -9.67
C GLU A 122 -26.35 -15.05 -9.66
N GLN A 123 -26.03 -14.53 -10.83
CA GLN A 123 -25.08 -13.39 -10.94
C GLN A 123 -25.58 -12.16 -10.19
N SER A 124 -26.88 -11.91 -10.21
CA SER A 124 -27.45 -10.79 -9.45
C SER A 124 -27.19 -10.94 -7.95
N ARG A 125 -27.21 -12.18 -7.45
CA ARG A 125 -26.89 -12.45 -6.05
C ARG A 125 -25.44 -12.17 -5.74
N VAL A 126 -24.52 -12.47 -6.67
CA VAL A 126 -23.10 -12.17 -6.52
C VAL A 126 -22.89 -10.66 -6.29
N TYR A 127 -23.59 -9.82 -7.05
CA TYR A 127 -23.48 -8.37 -6.85
C TYR A 127 -24.01 -7.93 -5.49
N GLN A 128 -25.10 -8.54 -5.01
CA GLN A 128 -25.61 -8.27 -3.66
C GLN A 128 -24.59 -8.68 -2.60
N MET A 129 -23.97 -9.83 -2.77
CA MET A 129 -22.95 -10.34 -1.86
C MET A 129 -21.72 -9.41 -1.86
N LYS A 130 -21.34 -8.90 -3.04
CA LYS A 130 -20.27 -7.94 -3.16
C LYS A 130 -20.61 -6.65 -2.41
N ASP A 131 -21.81 -6.13 -2.58
CA ASP A 131 -22.23 -4.90 -1.89
C ASP A 131 -22.19 -5.08 -0.38
N GLN A 132 -22.62 -6.23 0.12
CA GLN A 132 -22.58 -6.54 1.55
C GLN A 132 -21.13 -6.66 2.04
N ALA A 133 -20.27 -7.29 1.25
CA ALA A 133 -18.84 -7.41 1.59
C ALA A 133 -18.17 -6.03 1.64
N VAL A 134 -18.47 -5.15 0.69
CA VAL A 134 -17.97 -3.76 0.69
C VAL A 134 -18.43 -3.03 1.95
N ARG A 135 -19.69 -3.16 2.30
CA ARG A 135 -20.23 -2.52 3.50
C ARG A 135 -19.51 -3.01 4.76
N ASN A 136 -19.34 -4.32 4.88
CA ASN A 136 -18.67 -4.91 6.05
C ASN A 136 -17.20 -4.51 6.12
N PHE A 137 -16.52 -4.50 4.98
CA PHE A 137 -15.14 -4.03 4.93
C PHE A 137 -15.03 -2.55 5.32
N THR A 138 -15.93 -1.73 4.81
CA THR A 138 -15.93 -0.30 5.11
C THR A 138 -16.11 -0.05 6.61
N LEU A 139 -17.02 -0.81 7.24
CA LEU A 139 -17.21 -0.75 8.69
C LEU A 139 -15.93 -1.15 9.43
N ALA A 140 -15.31 -2.25 9.01
CA ALA A 140 -14.10 -2.75 9.66
C ALA A 140 -12.92 -1.78 9.49
N ARG A 141 -12.84 -1.12 8.33
CA ARG A 141 -11.72 -0.24 7.98
C ARG A 141 -11.88 1.16 8.58
N TYR A 142 -13.09 1.71 8.53
CA TYR A 142 -13.34 3.11 8.88
C TYR A 142 -14.28 3.31 10.07
N GLY A 143 -14.94 2.25 10.53
CA GLY A 143 -15.91 2.36 11.62
C GLY A 143 -17.28 2.86 11.20
N VAL A 144 -17.41 3.31 9.95
CA VAL A 144 -18.68 3.76 9.37
C VAL A 144 -18.81 3.20 7.96
N ALA A 145 -20.03 2.85 7.56
CA ALA A 145 -20.25 2.29 6.22
C ALA A 145 -21.16 3.19 5.38
N GLU A 146 -21.85 4.11 6.00
CA GLU A 146 -22.80 4.98 5.33
C GLU A 146 -22.18 6.34 5.01
N ILE A 147 -22.72 6.97 4.02
CA ILE A 147 -22.27 8.28 3.56
C ILE A 147 -22.71 9.35 4.55
#